data_4a22f604daee57edb2819ff1aa3f5425
#
_entry.id   4a22f604daee57edb2819ff1aa3f5425
#
_cell.length_a   1.000
_cell.length_b   1.000
_cell.length_c   1.000
_cell.angle_alpha   90.00
_cell.angle_beta   90.00
_cell.angle_gamma   90.00
#
_symmetry.space_group_name_H-M   'P 1'
#
loop_
_entity.id
_entity.type
_entity.pdbx_description
1 polymer ?
#
loop_
_entity_poly.entity_id
_entity_poly.type
_entity_poly.pdbx_seq_one_letter_code
_entity_poly.pdbx_strand_id
1 'polypeptide(L)'
;MKSSNINNVFKFNINEPKEGDVKVSYSQYTMYSTCPHQWRLTYIDGNKEFNPSMHLVFGTAMHETIQSWLDVLYNKSIKEASELNLGEILYQSMVSEYTTLKTKHGSDFSNPSEMREFLEDGIEILSYIIKNRLDYFSTRQL
;
A
#
# COMPACT_ATOMS: atom_id res chain seq x y z
N MET A 1 -30.05 28.42 28.69
CA MET A 1 -29.44 28.20 27.37
C MET A 1 -29.16 26.70 27.21
N LYS A 2 -29.94 26.04 26.39
CA LYS A 2 -29.76 24.61 26.13
C LYS A 2 -28.64 24.44 25.10
N SER A 3 -27.54 23.85 25.53
CA SER A 3 -26.47 23.40 24.65
C SER A 3 -27.00 22.29 23.74
N SER A 4 -27.22 22.59 22.48
CA SER A 4 -27.62 21.61 21.46
C SER A 4 -26.45 20.72 21.12
N ASN A 5 -26.60 19.46 21.48
CA ASN A 5 -25.67 18.37 21.29
C ASN A 5 -25.57 18.06 19.80
N ILE A 6 -24.48 18.50 19.13
CA ILE A 6 -24.22 18.32 17.70
C ILE A 6 -23.78 16.87 17.37
N ASN A 7 -23.66 16.01 18.39
CA ASN A 7 -23.11 14.65 18.24
C ASN A 7 -24.08 13.60 17.69
N ASN A 8 -25.27 14.00 17.19
CA ASN A 8 -26.28 13.03 16.76
C ASN A 8 -26.55 12.98 15.25
N VAL A 9 -25.77 13.69 14.42
CA VAL A 9 -26.09 13.82 12.98
C VAL A 9 -25.37 12.76 12.11
N PHE A 10 -24.38 12.05 12.63
CA PHE A 10 -23.64 11.02 11.86
C PHE A 10 -23.50 9.70 12.61
N LYS A 11 -24.60 9.18 13.16
CA LYS A 11 -24.64 7.73 13.42
C LYS A 11 -24.94 7.03 12.10
N PHE A 12 -23.88 6.75 11.31
CA PHE A 12 -23.97 5.65 10.36
C PHE A 12 -24.20 4.39 11.18
N ASN A 13 -25.43 3.91 11.13
CA ASN A 13 -25.75 2.60 11.65
C ASN A 13 -25.12 1.59 10.69
N ILE A 14 -23.82 1.33 10.87
CA ILE A 14 -23.13 0.24 10.19
C ILE A 14 -23.69 -1.01 10.84
N ASN A 15 -24.81 -1.50 10.31
CA ASN A 15 -25.32 -2.81 10.67
C ASN A 15 -24.17 -3.79 10.38
N GLU A 16 -23.77 -4.57 11.37
CA GLU A 16 -22.84 -5.66 11.14
C GLU A 16 -23.42 -6.55 10.02
N PRO A 17 -22.60 -6.94 9.02
CA PRO A 17 -23.08 -7.74 7.91
C PRO A 17 -23.66 -9.03 8.46
N LYS A 18 -24.92 -9.31 8.08
CA LYS A 18 -25.58 -10.54 8.44
C LYS A 18 -24.98 -11.70 7.63
N GLU A 19 -25.09 -12.91 8.19
CA GLU A 19 -24.70 -14.11 7.46
C GLU A 19 -25.45 -14.17 6.13
N GLY A 20 -24.71 -14.16 4.99
CA GLY A 20 -25.27 -14.05 3.65
C GLY A 20 -25.13 -12.69 2.97
N ASP A 21 -24.69 -11.65 3.67
CA ASP A 21 -24.42 -10.35 3.08
C ASP A 21 -23.17 -10.40 2.16
N VAL A 22 -23.31 -9.93 0.94
CA VAL A 22 -22.20 -9.84 -0.01
C VAL A 22 -21.39 -8.59 0.31
N LYS A 23 -20.15 -8.78 0.73
CA LYS A 23 -19.21 -7.67 0.94
C LYS A 23 -18.72 -7.15 -0.41
N VAL A 24 -19.03 -5.91 -0.73
CA VAL A 24 -18.52 -5.23 -1.92
C VAL A 24 -17.37 -4.31 -1.53
N SER A 25 -16.18 -4.56 -2.08
CA SER A 25 -15.04 -3.68 -1.90
C SER A 25 -15.06 -2.52 -2.90
N TYR A 26 -14.31 -1.45 -2.61
CA TYR A 26 -14.13 -0.33 -3.55
C TYR A 26 -13.60 -0.81 -4.91
N SER A 27 -12.66 -1.75 -4.90
CA SER A 27 -12.11 -2.35 -6.14
C SER A 27 -13.17 -3.07 -6.96
N GLN A 28 -14.11 -3.78 -6.32
CA GLN A 28 -15.24 -4.40 -7.01
C GLN A 28 -16.16 -3.36 -7.63
N TYR A 29 -16.50 -2.31 -6.88
CA TYR A 29 -17.32 -1.22 -7.38
C TYR A 29 -16.69 -0.54 -8.61
N THR A 30 -15.40 -0.20 -8.51
CA THR A 30 -14.67 0.45 -9.62
C THR A 30 -14.63 -0.45 -10.87
N MET A 31 -14.33 -1.74 -10.68
CA MET A 31 -14.31 -2.69 -11.79
C MET A 31 -15.69 -2.85 -12.43
N TYR A 32 -16.75 -2.96 -11.63
CA TYR A 32 -18.13 -3.04 -12.12
C TYR A 32 -18.53 -1.78 -12.90
N SER A 33 -18.20 -0.60 -12.37
CA SER A 33 -18.50 0.68 -13.02
C SER A 33 -17.77 0.86 -14.35
N THR A 34 -16.58 0.27 -14.49
CA THR A 34 -15.77 0.34 -15.72
C THR A 34 -16.22 -0.72 -16.72
N CYS A 35 -16.37 -1.97 -16.29
CA CYS A 35 -16.77 -3.09 -17.12
C CYS A 35 -17.48 -4.17 -16.28
N PRO A 36 -18.84 -4.20 -16.28
CA PRO A 36 -19.59 -5.21 -15.54
C PRO A 36 -19.27 -6.65 -15.96
N HIS A 37 -18.91 -6.87 -17.21
CA HIS A 37 -18.53 -8.19 -17.72
C HIS A 37 -17.21 -8.67 -17.09
N GLN A 38 -16.21 -7.80 -17.05
CA GLN A 38 -14.94 -8.10 -16.39
C GLN A 38 -15.13 -8.37 -14.89
N TRP A 39 -15.97 -7.58 -14.22
CA TRP A 39 -16.30 -7.80 -12.82
C TRP A 39 -16.94 -9.18 -12.61
N ARG A 40 -17.88 -9.57 -13.45
CA ARG A 40 -18.52 -10.89 -13.40
C ARG A 40 -17.50 -12.01 -13.54
N LEU A 41 -16.66 -11.96 -14.59
CA LEU A 41 -15.63 -12.97 -14.83
C LEU A 41 -14.67 -13.11 -13.63
N THR A 42 -14.31 -11.97 -13.00
CA THR A 42 -13.35 -11.95 -11.91
C THR A 42 -13.94 -12.40 -10.58
N TYR A 43 -15.14 -11.90 -10.23
CA TYR A 43 -15.69 -12.08 -8.88
C TYR A 43 -16.82 -13.12 -8.78
N ILE A 44 -17.53 -13.36 -9.85
CA ILE A 44 -18.60 -14.35 -9.87
C ILE A 44 -18.10 -15.69 -10.42
N ASP A 45 -17.47 -15.66 -11.58
CA ASP A 45 -16.99 -16.88 -12.26
C ASP A 45 -15.60 -17.31 -11.73
N GLY A 46 -14.97 -16.52 -10.85
CA GLY A 46 -13.74 -16.89 -10.17
C GLY A 46 -12.48 -16.90 -11.04
N ASN A 47 -12.52 -16.32 -12.23
CA ASN A 47 -11.38 -16.24 -13.15
C ASN A 47 -10.35 -15.20 -12.70
N LYS A 48 -9.82 -15.37 -11.50
CA LYS A 48 -8.70 -14.57 -10.98
C LYS A 48 -7.41 -15.27 -11.32
N GLU A 49 -6.79 -14.86 -12.42
CA GLU A 49 -5.39 -15.19 -12.64
C GLU A 49 -4.53 -14.24 -11.79
N PHE A 50 -3.81 -14.82 -10.85
CA PHE A 50 -2.81 -14.08 -10.09
C PHE A 50 -1.48 -14.16 -10.86
N ASN A 51 -1.11 -13.06 -11.52
CA ASN A 51 0.16 -12.91 -12.22
C ASN A 51 1.07 -12.00 -11.38
N PRO A 52 2.05 -12.56 -10.65
CA PRO A 52 3.02 -11.76 -9.91
C PRO A 52 3.89 -10.97 -10.88
N SER A 53 4.28 -9.75 -10.49
CA SER A 53 5.16 -8.90 -11.28
C SER A 53 6.09 -8.10 -10.37
N MET A 54 7.21 -7.62 -10.91
CA MET A 54 8.11 -6.72 -10.17
C MET A 54 7.44 -5.42 -9.77
N HIS A 55 6.48 -4.93 -10.55
CA HIS A 55 5.67 -3.75 -10.16
C HIS A 55 4.92 -3.96 -8.86
N LEU A 56 4.37 -5.16 -8.64
CA LEU A 56 3.66 -5.48 -7.39
C LEU A 56 4.64 -5.56 -6.21
N VAL A 57 5.78 -6.24 -6.38
CA VAL A 57 6.85 -6.32 -5.38
C VAL A 57 7.34 -4.92 -5.01
N PHE A 58 7.66 -4.12 -6.01
CA PHE A 58 8.15 -2.77 -5.84
C PHE A 58 7.15 -1.86 -5.13
N GLY A 59 5.88 -1.88 -5.57
CA GLY A 59 4.83 -1.07 -4.97
C GLY A 59 4.62 -1.39 -3.49
N THR A 60 4.57 -2.67 -3.13
CA THR A 60 4.45 -3.11 -1.74
C THR A 60 5.68 -2.69 -0.92
N ALA A 61 6.88 -2.95 -1.42
CA ALA A 61 8.13 -2.62 -0.72
C ALA A 61 8.32 -1.10 -0.52
N MET A 62 7.99 -0.29 -1.53
CA MET A 62 8.02 1.17 -1.43
C MET A 62 7.03 1.68 -0.38
N HIS A 63 5.82 1.13 -0.36
CA HIS A 63 4.81 1.49 0.64
C HIS A 63 5.31 1.19 2.06
N GLU A 64 5.82 0.00 2.31
CA GLU A 64 6.37 -0.40 3.61
C GLU A 64 7.56 0.45 4.03
N THR A 65 8.46 0.78 3.10
CA THR A 65 9.63 1.62 3.36
C THR A 65 9.23 3.04 3.75
N ILE A 66 8.32 3.65 3.00
CA ILE A 66 7.82 5.00 3.30
C ILE A 66 7.05 5.00 4.62
N GLN A 67 6.24 3.98 4.89
CA GLN A 67 5.49 3.86 6.14
C GLN A 67 6.44 3.73 7.34
N SER A 68 7.51 2.93 7.23
CA SER A 68 8.53 2.80 8.27
C SER A 68 9.26 4.13 8.53
N TRP A 69 9.57 4.88 7.47
CA TRP A 69 10.18 6.20 7.60
C TRP A 69 9.24 7.20 8.29
N LEU A 70 7.98 7.25 7.90
CA LEU A 70 6.97 8.11 8.52
C LEU A 70 6.71 7.74 9.98
N ASP A 71 6.74 6.45 10.31
CA ASP A 71 6.59 5.98 11.70
C ASP A 71 7.72 6.54 12.59
N VAL A 72 8.96 6.48 12.13
CA VAL A 72 10.10 7.06 12.87
C VAL A 72 10.01 8.58 12.90
N LEU A 73 9.61 9.22 11.80
CA LEU A 73 9.47 10.68 11.72
C LEU A 73 8.46 11.23 12.72
N TYR A 74 7.32 10.56 12.86
CA TYR A 74 6.21 11.03 13.71
C TYR A 74 6.30 10.55 15.16
N ASN A 75 6.84 9.36 15.41
CA ASN A 75 6.90 8.79 16.75
C ASN A 75 8.24 9.01 17.47
N LYS A 76 9.29 9.37 16.74
CA LYS A 76 10.62 9.61 17.32
C LYS A 76 11.12 11.02 17.01
N SER A 77 11.87 11.18 15.91
CA SER A 77 12.40 12.48 15.52
C SER A 77 12.78 12.56 14.05
N ILE A 78 12.84 13.80 13.53
CA ILE A 78 13.36 14.09 12.19
C ILE A 78 14.80 13.60 12.04
N LYS A 79 15.60 13.74 13.10
CA LYS A 79 17.01 13.30 13.10
C LYS A 79 17.11 11.80 12.89
N GLU A 80 16.40 11.02 13.70
CA GLU A 80 16.40 9.56 13.59
C GLU A 80 15.84 9.08 12.24
N ALA A 81 14.78 9.73 11.73
CA ALA A 81 14.23 9.44 10.43
C ALA A 81 15.25 9.71 9.28
N SER A 82 16.08 10.75 9.43
CA SER A 82 17.13 11.08 8.45
C SER A 82 18.34 10.12 8.50
N GLU A 83 18.55 9.43 9.62
CA GLU A 83 19.62 8.46 9.80
C GLU A 83 19.25 7.04 9.29
N LEU A 84 17.97 6.82 8.92
CA LEU A 84 17.54 5.54 8.39
C LEU A 84 18.17 5.24 7.02
N ASN A 85 18.70 4.03 6.89
CA ASN A 85 19.12 3.54 5.57
C ASN A 85 17.92 3.00 4.78
N LEU A 86 17.20 3.89 4.13
CA LEU A 86 15.99 3.53 3.38
C LEU A 86 16.27 2.62 2.18
N GLY A 87 17.46 2.70 1.59
CA GLY A 87 17.87 1.79 0.52
C GLY A 87 17.96 0.35 1.01
N GLU A 88 18.49 0.14 2.20
CA GLU A 88 18.56 -1.19 2.82
C GLU A 88 17.16 -1.71 3.20
N ILE A 89 16.32 -0.86 3.78
CA ILE A 89 14.94 -1.22 4.12
C ILE A 89 14.17 -1.61 2.86
N LEU A 90 14.29 -0.83 1.80
CA LEU A 90 13.65 -1.12 0.51
C LEU A 90 14.12 -2.45 -0.06
N TYR A 91 15.43 -2.69 -0.06
CA TYR A 91 16.01 -3.94 -0.55
C TYR A 91 15.47 -5.15 0.22
N GLN A 92 15.46 -5.09 1.54
CA GLN A 92 14.96 -6.19 2.39
C GLN A 92 13.47 -6.43 2.16
N SER A 93 12.66 -5.37 2.05
CA SER A 93 11.23 -5.50 1.75
C SER A 93 10.99 -6.08 0.35
N MET A 94 11.77 -5.68 -0.66
CA MET A 94 11.67 -6.24 -2.02
C MET A 94 12.02 -7.74 -2.04
N VAL A 95 13.09 -8.15 -1.37
CA VAL A 95 13.49 -9.56 -1.29
C VAL A 95 12.44 -10.40 -0.58
N SER A 96 11.91 -9.90 0.53
CA SER A 96 10.86 -10.57 1.31
C SER A 96 9.59 -10.76 0.48
N GLU A 97 9.13 -9.70 -0.17
CA GLU A 97 7.91 -9.75 -0.98
C GLU A 97 8.08 -10.63 -2.22
N TYR A 98 9.22 -10.51 -2.91
CA TYR A 98 9.54 -11.39 -4.04
C TYR A 98 9.52 -12.87 -3.64
N THR A 99 10.14 -13.22 -2.52
CA THR A 99 10.17 -14.59 -2.01
C THR A 99 8.78 -15.10 -1.68
N THR A 100 7.95 -14.27 -1.06
CA THR A 100 6.56 -14.60 -0.73
C THR A 100 5.74 -14.87 -2.00
N LEU A 101 5.82 -13.99 -2.99
CA LEU A 101 5.09 -14.13 -4.25
C LEU A 101 5.60 -15.31 -5.09
N LYS A 102 6.92 -15.52 -5.13
CA LYS A 102 7.53 -16.67 -5.79
C LYS A 102 7.04 -17.99 -5.19
N THR A 103 6.95 -18.07 -3.86
CA THR A 103 6.45 -19.27 -3.17
C THR A 103 4.98 -19.54 -3.51
N LYS A 104 4.15 -18.50 -3.59
CA LYS A 104 2.74 -18.64 -3.97
C LYS A 104 2.54 -19.02 -5.44
N HIS A 105 3.37 -18.48 -6.33
CA HIS A 105 3.27 -18.70 -7.77
C HIS A 105 3.96 -20.00 -8.21
N GLY A 106 4.98 -20.43 -7.48
CA GLY A 106 5.74 -21.67 -7.75
C GLY A 106 6.87 -21.55 -8.76
N SER A 107 7.13 -20.34 -9.30
CA SER A 107 8.21 -20.09 -10.25
C SER A 107 8.75 -18.66 -10.14
N ASP A 108 9.95 -18.44 -10.67
CA ASP A 108 10.50 -17.11 -10.84
C ASP A 108 9.69 -16.32 -11.86
N PHE A 109 9.41 -15.05 -11.55
CA PHE A 109 8.68 -14.13 -12.43
C PHE A 109 9.48 -12.85 -12.74
N SER A 110 10.74 -12.80 -12.34
CA SER A 110 11.67 -11.70 -12.59
C SER A 110 13.11 -12.20 -12.60
N ASN A 111 14.03 -11.32 -12.96
CA ASN A 111 15.46 -11.57 -12.99
C ASN A 111 16.24 -10.55 -12.14
N PRO A 112 17.51 -10.84 -11.76
CA PRO A 112 18.30 -9.94 -10.93
C PRO A 112 18.52 -8.54 -11.51
N SER A 113 18.56 -8.42 -12.85
CA SER A 113 18.74 -7.13 -13.52
C SER A 113 17.51 -6.24 -13.34
N GLU A 114 16.32 -6.78 -13.53
CA GLU A 114 15.06 -6.07 -13.33
C GLU A 114 14.89 -5.66 -11.86
N MET A 115 15.21 -6.55 -10.92
CA MET A 115 15.16 -6.22 -9.49
C MET A 115 16.11 -5.09 -9.12
N ARG A 116 17.30 -5.05 -9.71
CA ARG A 116 18.27 -3.96 -9.49
C ARG A 116 17.75 -2.63 -10.03
N GLU A 117 17.19 -2.61 -11.23
CA GLU A 117 16.63 -1.43 -11.85
C GLU A 117 15.52 -0.81 -10.96
N PHE A 118 14.57 -1.61 -10.52
CA PHE A 118 13.54 -1.15 -9.59
C PHE A 118 14.10 -0.66 -8.26
N LEU A 119 15.13 -1.30 -7.73
CA LEU A 119 15.78 -0.86 -6.49
C LEU A 119 16.46 0.50 -6.67
N GLU A 120 17.19 0.71 -7.77
CA GLU A 120 17.85 1.97 -8.09
C GLU A 120 16.84 3.11 -8.24
N ASP A 121 15.76 2.89 -8.99
CA ASP A 121 14.64 3.83 -9.14
C ASP A 121 14.00 4.16 -7.78
N GLY A 122 13.78 3.14 -6.95
CA GLY A 122 13.21 3.32 -5.62
C GLY A 122 14.09 4.15 -4.68
N ILE A 123 15.40 3.93 -4.70
CA ILE A 123 16.36 4.74 -3.93
C ILE A 123 16.35 6.19 -4.40
N GLU A 124 16.27 6.43 -5.69
CA GLU A 124 16.18 7.79 -6.25
C GLU A 124 14.89 8.49 -5.80
N ILE A 125 13.74 7.81 -5.88
CA ILE A 125 12.45 8.34 -5.43
C ILE A 125 12.48 8.67 -3.93
N LEU A 126 12.98 7.76 -3.09
CA LEU A 126 13.09 7.97 -1.64
C LEU A 126 14.00 9.15 -1.30
N SER A 127 15.14 9.26 -1.99
CA SER A 127 16.08 10.37 -1.83
C SER A 127 15.43 11.70 -2.20
N TYR A 128 14.65 11.74 -3.28
CA TYR A 128 13.88 12.90 -3.67
C TYR A 128 12.84 13.31 -2.63
N ILE A 129 12.09 12.36 -2.09
CA ILE A 129 11.07 12.60 -1.07
C ILE A 129 11.70 13.21 0.18
N ILE A 130 12.77 12.63 0.69
CA ILE A 130 13.47 13.12 1.89
C ILE A 130 14.02 14.53 1.64
N LYS A 131 14.68 14.75 0.52
CA LYS A 131 15.33 16.03 0.22
C LYS A 131 14.34 17.15 -0.03
N ASN A 132 13.22 16.87 -0.71
CA ASN A 132 12.34 17.92 -1.25
C ASN A 132 10.98 17.99 -0.57
N ARG A 133 10.61 17.00 0.26
CA ARG A 133 9.28 16.88 0.87
C ARG A 133 9.30 16.73 2.39
N LEU A 134 10.46 16.77 3.00
CA LEU A 134 10.59 16.63 4.46
C LEU A 134 9.75 17.67 5.20
N ASP A 135 9.76 18.93 4.75
CA ASP A 135 8.97 20.01 5.36
C ASP A 135 7.47 19.74 5.30
N TYR A 136 7.01 19.18 4.19
CA TYR A 136 5.60 18.82 4.02
C TYR A 136 5.14 17.79 5.05
N PHE A 137 5.96 16.76 5.30
CA PHE A 137 5.63 15.71 6.26
C PHE A 137 5.89 16.14 7.71
N SER A 138 6.94 16.91 7.98
CA SER A 138 7.31 17.34 9.33
C SER A 138 6.36 18.36 9.96
N THR A 139 5.66 19.15 9.14
CA THR A 139 4.70 20.17 9.61
C THR A 139 3.31 19.62 9.89
N ARG A 140 3.02 18.41 9.45
CA ARG A 140 1.73 17.75 9.66
C ARG A 140 1.79 16.74 10.80
N GLN A 141 2.14 17.20 11.99
CA GLN A 141 1.90 16.39 13.18
C GLN A 141 0.39 16.29 13.39
N LEU A 142 -0.10 15.10 13.24
CA LEU A 142 -1.48 14.76 13.62
C LEU A 142 -1.61 14.67 15.13
#